data_dcfd8925187d6f94d23095c8362f1337
#
_entry.id   dcfd8925187d6f94d23095c8362f1337
#
_cell.length_a   1.000
_cell.length_b   1.000
_cell.length_c   1.000
_cell.angle_alpha   90.00
_cell.angle_beta   90.00
_cell.angle_gamma   90.00
#
_symmetry.space_group_name_H-M   'P 1'
#
loop_
_entity.id
_entity.type
_entity.pdbx_description
1 polymer ?
#
loop_
_entity_poly.entity_id
_entity_poly.type
_entity_poly.pdbx_seq_one_letter_code
_entity_poly.pdbx_strand_id
1 'polypeptide(L)'
;MATCRTLRHNRAMPRLLPASILLSCLALAACDAPAPSSRANHPPALDAGGDRIEWQGRMPCADCDAIDTHLLLRREGAARDYILTEVYQAGDDATRFVEHGRWRQERALLRLQDDAGSRRAYALLPDGRLQPRDWHGRPLSPGAGDFLVPVTATTAP
;
A
#
# COMPACT_ATOMS: atom_id res chain seq x y z
N MET A 1 -34.13 -6.07 -13.37
CA MET A 1 -35.58 -5.98 -13.19
C MET A 1 -36.01 -7.17 -12.34
N ALA A 2 -36.24 -6.96 -11.06
CA ALA A 2 -36.83 -7.97 -10.19
C ALA A 2 -37.77 -7.25 -9.23
N THR A 3 -39.04 -7.50 -9.43
CA THR A 3 -40.21 -6.92 -8.79
C THR A 3 -40.45 -7.58 -7.42
N CYS A 4 -40.47 -6.80 -6.35
CA CYS A 4 -40.86 -7.26 -5.03
C CYS A 4 -42.40 -7.11 -4.87
N ARG A 5 -43.09 -8.22 -4.65
CA ARG A 5 -44.55 -8.33 -4.51
C ARG A 5 -44.92 -8.17 -3.03
N THR A 6 -45.72 -7.17 -2.76
CA THR A 6 -46.38 -6.90 -1.48
C THR A 6 -47.55 -7.87 -1.27
N LEU A 7 -47.56 -8.55 -0.13
CA LEU A 7 -48.75 -9.30 0.34
C LEU A 7 -49.33 -8.57 1.57
N ARG A 8 -50.51 -7.99 1.33
CA ARG A 8 -51.42 -7.50 2.40
C ARG A 8 -52.16 -8.70 2.98
N HIS A 9 -52.13 -8.83 4.29
CA HIS A 9 -53.17 -9.60 5.00
C HIS A 9 -53.77 -8.76 6.10
N ASN A 10 -55.06 -8.51 5.92
CA ASN A 10 -55.95 -7.81 6.84
C ASN A 10 -56.72 -8.88 7.62
N ARG A 11 -56.75 -8.87 8.95
CA ARG A 11 -57.90 -9.41 9.72
C ARG A 11 -57.91 -8.90 11.17
N ALA A 12 -58.93 -8.15 11.40
CA ALA A 12 -59.85 -8.01 12.54
C ALA A 12 -59.45 -8.36 13.97
N MET A 13 -59.74 -7.41 14.86
CA MET A 13 -59.83 -7.45 16.33
C MET A 13 -60.82 -8.51 16.86
N PRO A 14 -60.67 -8.94 18.17
CA PRO A 14 -61.27 -8.14 19.25
C PRO A 14 -60.50 -8.05 20.57
N ARG A 15 -60.91 -7.07 21.34
CA ARG A 15 -60.67 -6.61 22.69
C ARG A 15 -60.44 -7.71 23.76
N LEU A 16 -59.49 -7.46 24.68
CA LEU A 16 -59.66 -7.53 26.17
C LEU A 16 -58.37 -7.08 26.86
N LEU A 17 -58.50 -6.09 27.75
CA LEU A 17 -57.58 -5.62 28.78
C LEU A 17 -57.71 -6.55 30.02
N PRO A 18 -56.90 -6.45 31.09
CA PRO A 18 -55.59 -5.83 31.37
C PRO A 18 -54.60 -6.77 32.10
N ALA A 19 -53.37 -6.46 32.19
CA ALA A 19 -52.58 -6.70 33.42
C ALA A 19 -51.15 -6.17 33.27
N SER A 20 -50.77 -5.36 34.19
CA SER A 20 -49.45 -4.86 34.52
C SER A 20 -48.37 -5.92 34.43
N ILE A 21 -47.34 -5.67 33.62
CA ILE A 21 -46.00 -6.22 33.86
C ILE A 21 -44.99 -5.15 33.53
N LEU A 22 -44.46 -4.58 34.61
CA LEU A 22 -43.17 -3.90 34.62
C LEU A 22 -42.12 -4.88 34.14
N LEU A 23 -41.51 -4.65 33.05
CA LEU A 23 -40.30 -5.40 32.70
C LEU A 23 -39.27 -4.50 32.05
N SER A 24 -38.31 -4.19 32.88
CA SER A 24 -36.89 -4.01 32.63
C SER A 24 -36.49 -3.76 31.20
N CYS A 25 -36.18 -2.50 30.91
CA CYS A 25 -35.25 -2.14 29.82
C CYS A 25 -33.86 -2.68 30.18
N LEU A 26 -33.53 -3.87 29.74
CA LEU A 26 -32.13 -4.27 29.61
C LEU A 26 -31.57 -3.52 28.43
N ALA A 27 -30.86 -2.43 28.71
CA ALA A 27 -29.99 -1.79 27.76
C ALA A 27 -28.88 -2.77 27.37
N LEU A 28 -29.03 -3.42 26.23
CA LEU A 28 -27.94 -4.06 25.53
C LEU A 28 -27.01 -2.96 25.07
N ALA A 29 -25.99 -2.65 25.90
CA ALA A 29 -24.81 -1.93 25.44
C ALA A 29 -24.10 -2.88 24.45
N ALA A 30 -24.45 -2.76 23.18
CA ALA A 30 -23.64 -3.30 22.10
C ALA A 30 -22.32 -2.53 22.18
N CYS A 31 -21.28 -3.18 22.72
CA CYS A 31 -19.92 -2.75 22.52
C CYS A 31 -19.68 -2.78 21.00
N ASP A 32 -19.69 -1.60 20.38
CA ASP A 32 -19.08 -1.40 19.08
C ASP A 32 -17.57 -1.66 19.23
N ALA A 33 -17.20 -2.93 19.14
CA ALA A 33 -15.81 -3.27 18.92
C ALA A 33 -15.48 -2.70 17.55
N PRO A 34 -14.49 -1.80 17.44
CA PRO A 34 -14.07 -1.29 16.14
C PRO A 34 -13.71 -2.51 15.28
N ALA A 35 -14.44 -2.70 14.18
CA ALA A 35 -14.15 -3.74 13.22
C ALA A 35 -12.67 -3.63 12.85
N PRO A 36 -11.90 -4.75 12.82
CA PRO A 36 -10.52 -4.71 12.41
C PRO A 36 -10.47 -4.07 11.01
N SER A 37 -9.84 -2.91 10.95
CA SER A 37 -9.76 -2.12 9.73
C SER A 37 -9.14 -2.98 8.65
N SER A 38 -9.88 -3.26 7.58
CA SER A 38 -9.41 -3.96 6.37
C SER A 38 -8.26 -3.23 5.66
N ARG A 39 -7.71 -2.19 6.28
CA ARG A 39 -6.55 -1.42 5.82
C ARG A 39 -5.25 -2.21 5.85
N ALA A 40 -5.16 -3.29 6.64
CA ALA A 40 -3.93 -4.07 6.81
C ALA A 40 -3.44 -4.77 5.53
N ASN A 41 -4.28 -4.90 4.50
CA ASN A 41 -3.95 -5.61 3.26
C ASN A 41 -3.90 -4.71 2.02
N HIS A 42 -4.08 -3.38 2.18
CA HIS A 42 -3.93 -2.44 1.07
C HIS A 42 -2.55 -1.80 1.11
N PRO A 43 -1.86 -1.74 -0.03
CA PRO A 43 -0.62 -1.00 -0.10
C PRO A 43 -0.88 0.48 0.23
N PRO A 44 0.06 1.14 0.91
CA PRO A 44 -0.10 2.56 1.23
C PRO A 44 -0.23 3.39 -0.05
N ALA A 45 -1.06 4.45 0.00
CA ALA A 45 -1.11 5.41 -1.07
C ALA A 45 0.10 6.35 -0.95
N LEU A 46 1.00 6.31 -1.92
CA LEU A 46 2.20 7.15 -1.92
C LEU A 46 1.88 8.63 -2.00
N ASP A 47 0.75 8.98 -2.63
CA ASP A 47 0.26 10.37 -2.67
C ASP A 47 -0.15 10.92 -1.29
N ALA A 48 -0.38 10.07 -0.30
CA ALA A 48 -0.70 10.47 1.08
C ALA A 48 0.54 10.61 1.98
N GLY A 49 1.70 10.12 1.53
CA GLY A 49 2.92 9.99 2.33
C GLY A 49 3.79 11.24 2.48
N GLY A 50 3.31 12.41 2.06
CA GLY A 50 4.11 13.65 2.07
C GLY A 50 4.82 13.90 0.74
N ASP A 51 5.68 14.93 0.72
CA ASP A 51 6.33 15.39 -0.51
C ASP A 51 7.64 14.63 -0.82
N ARG A 52 8.09 13.82 0.11
CA ARG A 52 9.32 13.04 0.03
C ARG A 52 9.16 11.69 0.70
N ILE A 53 9.44 10.62 -0.02
CA ILE A 53 9.43 9.24 0.49
C ILE A 53 10.69 8.55 -0.02
N GLU A 54 11.33 7.79 0.86
CA GLU A 54 12.61 7.14 0.57
C GLU A 54 12.59 5.67 0.91
N TRP A 55 13.32 4.90 0.12
CA TRP A 55 13.61 3.49 0.36
C TRP A 55 15.08 3.21 0.15
N GLN A 56 15.57 2.21 0.86
CA GLN A 56 16.91 1.69 0.67
C GLN A 56 16.94 0.17 0.77
N GLY A 57 17.92 -0.44 0.15
CA GLY A 57 18.10 -1.89 0.23
C GLY A 57 19.33 -2.35 -0.52
N ARG A 58 19.73 -3.56 -0.22
CA ARG A 58 20.83 -4.24 -0.90
C ARG A 58 20.24 -5.27 -1.84
N MET A 59 20.49 -5.09 -3.13
CA MET A 59 19.99 -5.97 -4.19
C MET A 59 21.04 -6.96 -4.65
N PRO A 60 20.63 -8.15 -5.10
CA PRO A 60 21.56 -9.12 -5.66
C PRO A 60 22.14 -8.60 -6.97
N CYS A 61 23.35 -9.03 -7.25
CA CYS A 61 24.09 -8.75 -8.46
C CYS A 61 24.59 -10.06 -9.06
N ALA A 62 24.57 -10.20 -10.38
CA ALA A 62 25.06 -11.38 -11.06
C ALA A 62 26.59 -11.41 -11.15
N ASP A 63 27.19 -10.23 -11.35
CA ASP A 63 28.61 -10.06 -11.67
C ASP A 63 29.33 -9.13 -10.68
N CYS A 64 28.72 -8.86 -9.52
CA CYS A 64 29.29 -8.06 -8.44
C CYS A 64 28.83 -8.58 -7.07
N ASP A 65 29.34 -8.05 -5.97
CA ASP A 65 29.02 -8.53 -4.63
C ASP A 65 27.59 -8.16 -4.22
N ALA A 66 27.15 -6.95 -4.58
CA ALA A 66 25.80 -6.44 -4.34
C ALA A 66 25.57 -5.09 -5.02
N ILE A 67 24.31 -4.65 -5.04
CA ILE A 67 23.91 -3.31 -5.46
C ILE A 67 23.25 -2.63 -4.28
N ASP A 68 23.92 -1.63 -3.70
CA ASP A 68 23.30 -0.77 -2.70
C ASP A 68 22.38 0.22 -3.41
N THR A 69 21.08 0.10 -3.18
CA THR A 69 20.04 0.83 -3.89
C THR A 69 19.36 1.81 -2.95
N HIS A 70 19.22 3.06 -3.39
CA HIS A 70 18.46 4.11 -2.72
C HIS A 70 17.49 4.76 -3.70
N LEU A 71 16.21 4.71 -3.39
CA LEU A 71 15.13 5.32 -4.17
C LEU A 71 14.51 6.48 -3.38
N LEU A 72 14.49 7.65 -3.99
CA LEU A 72 13.81 8.83 -3.48
C LEU A 72 12.67 9.19 -4.44
N LEU A 73 11.45 9.25 -3.92
CA LEU A 73 10.31 9.86 -4.61
C LEU A 73 10.10 11.27 -4.09
N ARG A 74 9.83 12.19 -5.00
CA ARG A 74 9.46 13.56 -4.71
C ARG A 74 8.12 13.89 -5.34
N ARG A 75 7.36 14.73 -4.65
CA ARG A 75 6.13 15.30 -5.16
C ARG A 75 6.15 16.81 -4.93
N GLU A 76 5.96 17.55 -6.00
CA GLU A 76 5.83 19.00 -5.97
C GLU A 76 4.61 19.40 -6.78
N GLY A 77 3.52 19.73 -6.11
CA GLY A 77 2.23 19.93 -6.74
C GLY A 77 1.77 18.69 -7.52
N ALA A 78 1.64 18.81 -8.84
CA ALA A 78 1.29 17.69 -9.73
C ALA A 78 2.52 16.90 -10.22
N ALA A 79 3.72 17.42 -10.02
CA ALA A 79 4.95 16.75 -10.45
C ALA A 79 5.27 15.57 -9.53
N ARG A 80 5.71 14.47 -10.13
CA ARG A 80 6.10 13.22 -9.46
C ARG A 80 7.43 12.76 -10.01
N ASP A 81 8.49 13.19 -9.36
CA ASP A 81 9.86 12.93 -9.79
C ASP A 81 10.53 11.89 -8.89
N TYR A 82 11.46 11.13 -9.43
CA TYR A 82 12.27 10.23 -8.63
C TYR A 82 13.77 10.42 -8.90
N ILE A 83 14.56 9.98 -7.92
CA ILE A 83 15.99 9.78 -8.03
C ILE A 83 16.25 8.35 -7.54
N LEU A 84 16.83 7.53 -8.40
CA LEU A 84 17.32 6.20 -8.06
C LEU A 84 18.83 6.23 -8.11
N THR A 85 19.46 5.87 -6.99
CA THR A 85 20.92 5.71 -6.89
C THR A 85 21.22 4.24 -6.66
N GLU A 86 22.10 3.67 -7.49
CA GLU A 86 22.60 2.31 -7.38
C GLU A 86 24.11 2.35 -7.28
N VAL A 87 24.66 1.69 -6.27
CA VAL A 87 26.12 1.54 -6.09
C VAL A 87 26.45 0.06 -6.19
N TYR A 88 27.12 -0.29 -7.27
CA TYR A 88 27.58 -1.65 -7.56
C TYR A 88 28.88 -1.88 -6.83
N GLN A 89 28.89 -2.82 -5.89
CA GLN A 89 30.04 -3.20 -5.07
C GLN A 89 30.76 -4.38 -5.71
N ALA A 90 32.06 -4.24 -5.98
CA ALA A 90 32.88 -5.29 -6.56
C ALA A 90 34.29 -5.30 -5.89
N GLY A 91 34.45 -6.12 -4.84
CA GLY A 91 35.67 -6.10 -4.02
C GLY A 91 35.88 -4.72 -3.36
N ASP A 92 37.04 -4.12 -3.61
CA ASP A 92 37.38 -2.79 -3.11
C ASP A 92 36.88 -1.65 -4.01
N ASP A 93 36.28 -1.96 -5.16
CA ASP A 93 35.76 -0.98 -6.12
C ASP A 93 34.26 -0.81 -5.97
N ALA A 94 33.80 0.43 -6.22
CA ALA A 94 32.39 0.77 -6.23
C ALA A 94 32.05 1.69 -7.39
N THR A 95 31.05 1.31 -8.19
CA THR A 95 30.57 2.12 -9.31
C THR A 95 29.17 2.62 -9.02
N ARG A 96 28.99 3.95 -9.09
CA ARG A 96 27.71 4.60 -8.81
C ARG A 96 26.98 5.01 -10.07
N PHE A 97 25.69 4.66 -10.13
CA PHE A 97 24.75 5.13 -11.16
C PHE A 97 23.63 5.93 -10.51
N VAL A 98 23.18 6.97 -11.20
CA VAL A 98 22.06 7.80 -10.77
C VAL A 98 21.09 7.95 -11.94
N GLU A 99 19.85 7.60 -11.70
CA GLU A 99 18.75 7.67 -12.65
C GLU A 99 17.72 8.70 -12.15
N HIS A 100 17.21 9.52 -13.06
CA HIS A 100 16.17 10.52 -12.79
C HIS A 100 15.01 10.32 -13.74
N GLY A 101 13.80 10.65 -13.29
CA GLY A 101 12.63 10.56 -14.14
C GLY A 101 11.34 10.78 -13.39
N ARG A 102 10.27 10.20 -13.92
CA ARG A 102 8.90 10.32 -13.40
C ARG A 102 8.43 9.03 -12.78
N TRP A 103 7.62 9.13 -11.72
CA TRP A 103 6.98 7.99 -11.10
C TRP A 103 5.46 8.08 -11.15
N ARG A 104 4.81 6.94 -11.09
CA ARG A 104 3.37 6.80 -10.88
C ARG A 104 3.06 5.54 -10.08
N GLN A 105 2.01 5.61 -9.29
CA GLN A 105 1.46 4.45 -8.61
C GLN A 105 0.21 3.96 -9.33
N GLU A 106 0.18 2.67 -9.67
CA GLU A 106 -0.96 1.99 -10.24
C GLU A 106 -1.37 0.84 -9.30
N ARG A 107 -2.32 1.09 -8.41
CA ARG A 107 -2.70 0.15 -7.33
C ARG A 107 -1.48 -0.17 -6.44
N ALA A 108 -1.03 -1.43 -6.48
CA ALA A 108 0.12 -1.93 -5.72
C ALA A 108 1.44 -1.87 -6.51
N LEU A 109 1.46 -1.24 -7.69
CA LEU A 109 2.67 -1.09 -8.50
C LEU A 109 3.14 0.36 -8.48
N LEU A 110 4.39 0.55 -8.11
CA LEU A 110 5.16 1.76 -8.35
C LEU A 110 5.89 1.58 -9.69
N ARG A 111 5.65 2.48 -10.63
CA ARG A 111 6.32 2.50 -11.94
C ARG A 111 7.22 3.71 -12.03
N LEU A 112 8.43 3.49 -12.46
CA LEU A 112 9.43 4.51 -12.73
C LEU A 112 9.73 4.52 -14.23
N GLN A 113 9.87 5.70 -14.79
CA GLN A 113 10.32 5.89 -16.17
C GLN A 113 11.33 7.02 -16.18
N ASP A 114 12.55 6.73 -16.61
CA ASP A 114 13.60 7.72 -16.70
C ASP A 114 13.44 8.60 -17.94
N ASP A 115 14.23 9.66 -17.99
CA ASP A 115 14.21 10.62 -19.09
C ASP A 115 14.80 10.03 -20.38
N ALA A 116 15.56 8.94 -20.29
CA ALA A 116 16.11 8.21 -21.43
C ALA A 116 15.20 7.10 -21.96
N GLY A 117 14.07 6.83 -21.28
CA GLY A 117 13.06 5.83 -21.68
C GLY A 117 13.21 4.47 -21.00
N SER A 118 14.16 4.30 -20.08
CA SER A 118 14.25 3.12 -19.22
C SER A 118 13.03 3.01 -18.30
N ARG A 119 12.65 1.81 -17.95
CA ARG A 119 11.45 1.55 -17.16
C ARG A 119 11.71 0.54 -16.07
N ARG A 120 11.29 0.87 -14.85
CA ARG A 120 11.35 -0.03 -13.70
C ARG A 120 9.98 -0.16 -13.05
N ALA A 121 9.74 -1.27 -12.38
CA ALA A 121 8.53 -1.45 -11.59
C ALA A 121 8.85 -2.14 -10.27
N TYR A 122 8.09 -1.77 -9.24
CA TYR A 122 8.17 -2.36 -7.91
C TYR A 122 6.77 -2.65 -7.41
N ALA A 123 6.57 -3.81 -6.78
CA ALA A 123 5.37 -4.04 -6.00
C ALA A 123 5.51 -3.32 -4.66
N LEU A 124 4.55 -2.47 -4.34
CA LEU A 124 4.42 -1.84 -3.04
C LEU A 124 3.64 -2.78 -2.12
N LEU A 125 4.31 -3.30 -1.12
CA LEU A 125 3.75 -4.25 -0.17
C LEU A 125 2.93 -3.53 0.92
N PRO A 126 2.04 -4.23 1.63
CA PRO A 126 1.23 -3.63 2.70
C PRO A 126 2.07 -3.03 3.84
N ASP A 127 3.27 -3.56 4.08
CA ASP A 127 4.22 -3.06 5.08
C ASP A 127 5.09 -1.89 4.57
N GLY A 128 4.84 -1.40 3.36
CA GLY A 128 5.55 -0.29 2.74
C GLY A 128 6.84 -0.65 2.04
N ARG A 129 7.29 -1.91 2.10
CA ARG A 129 8.47 -2.36 1.34
C ARG A 129 8.20 -2.38 -0.15
N LEU A 130 9.25 -2.20 -0.94
CA LEU A 130 9.21 -2.31 -2.40
C LEU A 130 9.93 -3.59 -2.84
N GLN A 131 9.25 -4.39 -3.66
CA GLN A 131 9.82 -5.58 -4.28
C GLN A 131 9.99 -5.38 -5.79
N PRO A 132 11.18 -5.56 -6.36
CA PRO A 132 11.41 -5.44 -7.81
C PRO A 132 10.48 -6.34 -8.63
N ARG A 133 10.00 -5.81 -9.75
CA ARG A 133 9.11 -6.48 -10.70
C ARG A 133 9.57 -6.22 -12.13
N ASP A 134 9.16 -7.10 -13.05
CA ASP A 134 9.21 -6.73 -14.45
C ASP A 134 8.21 -5.59 -14.75
N TRP A 135 8.31 -4.99 -15.91
CA TRP A 135 7.40 -3.90 -16.29
C TRP A 135 5.92 -4.30 -16.31
N HIS A 136 5.60 -5.58 -16.42
CA HIS A 136 4.24 -6.11 -16.39
C HIS A 136 3.76 -6.39 -14.94
N GLY A 137 4.61 -6.19 -13.95
CA GLY A 137 4.32 -6.41 -12.53
C GLY A 137 4.57 -7.85 -12.05
N ARG A 138 5.20 -8.72 -12.86
CA ARG A 138 5.53 -10.09 -12.48
C ARG A 138 6.83 -10.12 -11.67
N PRO A 139 6.98 -11.05 -10.73
CA PRO A 139 8.23 -11.24 -10.00
C PRO A 139 9.42 -11.47 -10.95
N LEU A 140 10.57 -10.84 -10.68
CA LEU A 140 11.80 -11.03 -11.45
C LEU A 140 12.47 -12.37 -11.10
N SER A 141 12.35 -12.81 -9.87
CA SER A 141 12.90 -14.09 -9.40
C SER A 141 11.92 -14.78 -8.46
N PRO A 142 11.88 -16.11 -8.40
CA PRO A 142 11.03 -16.85 -7.46
C PRO A 142 11.55 -16.80 -6.02
N GLY A 143 12.70 -16.17 -5.74
CA GLY A 143 13.29 -16.01 -4.41
C GLY A 143 12.70 -14.84 -3.65
N ALA A 144 12.27 -15.08 -2.41
CA ALA A 144 11.91 -14.03 -1.48
C ALA A 144 13.19 -13.45 -0.87
N GLY A 145 13.37 -12.13 -0.93
CA GLY A 145 14.44 -11.51 -0.15
C GLY A 145 14.89 -10.14 -0.62
N ASP A 146 14.63 -9.81 -1.86
CA ASP A 146 15.14 -8.57 -2.43
C ASP A 146 14.12 -7.46 -2.27
N PHE A 147 14.24 -6.67 -1.22
CA PHE A 147 13.32 -5.59 -0.91
C PHE A 147 14.07 -4.30 -0.65
N LEU A 148 13.48 -3.21 -1.10
CA LEU A 148 13.81 -1.90 -0.54
C LEU A 148 12.90 -1.64 0.66
N VAL A 149 13.48 -1.23 1.76
CA VAL A 149 12.76 -0.89 3.00
C VAL A 149 12.58 0.62 3.11
N PRO A 150 11.43 1.09 3.64
CA PRO A 150 11.23 2.52 3.84
C PRO A 150 12.30 3.08 4.79
N VAL A 151 12.84 4.24 4.43
CA VAL A 151 13.69 5.02 5.34
C VAL A 151 12.74 5.82 6.23
N THR A 152 12.62 5.43 7.49
CA THR A 152 11.91 6.24 8.48
C THR A 152 12.70 7.51 8.71
N ALA A 153 12.08 8.67 8.45
CA ALA A 153 12.69 9.93 8.89
C ALA A 153 12.88 9.87 10.41
N THR A 154 14.11 9.73 10.86
CA THR A 154 14.41 9.94 12.27
C THR A 154 14.15 11.42 12.52
N THR A 155 13.02 11.72 13.18
CA THR A 155 12.81 13.06 13.72
C THR A 155 13.93 13.26 14.74
N ALA A 156 14.91 14.08 14.38
CA ALA A 156 15.92 14.50 15.33
C ALA A 156 15.23 15.25 16.47
N PRO A 157 15.64 15.03 17.72
CA PRO A 157 15.06 15.68 18.90
C PRO A 157 15.32 17.19 18.90
#